data_1eb59f8930601747a93d049b1ecff24a
#
_entry.id   1eb59f8930601747a93d049b1ecff24a
#
_cell.length_a   1.000
_cell.length_b   1.000
_cell.length_c   1.000
_cell.angle_alpha   90.00
_cell.angle_beta   90.00
_cell.angle_gamma   90.00
#
_symmetry.space_group_name_H-M   'P 1'
#
loop_
_entity.id
_entity.type
_entity.pdbx_description
1 polymer ?
#
loop_
_entity_poly.entity_id
_entity_poly.type
_entity_poly.pdbx_seq_one_letter_code
_entity_poly.pdbx_strand_id
1 'polypeptide(L)' 'DRALGREAIALTSVSAEATGRVRLDGVDWNARCATPGDTLTPGQSCRVAEIHSTLLIVEPVLTETARRAAH' A
#
# COMPACT_ATOMS: atom_id res chain seq x y z
N ASP A 1 11.90 -9.32 -1.28
CA ASP A 1 12.93 -9.20 -2.08
C ASP A 1 12.86 -7.98 -2.96
N ARG A 2 12.68 -8.09 -4.25
CA ARG A 2 12.75 -6.89 -5.07
C ARG A 2 11.67 -5.88 -4.76
N ALA A 3 10.49 -6.33 -4.41
CA ALA A 3 9.38 -5.44 -4.14
C ALA A 3 9.40 -4.91 -2.72
N LEU A 4 10.14 -5.54 -1.82
CA LEU A 4 10.15 -5.12 -0.42
C LEU A 4 10.74 -3.72 -0.29
N GLY A 5 10.05 -2.88 0.48
CA GLY A 5 10.50 -1.51 0.72
C GLY A 5 10.24 -0.54 -0.40
N ARG A 6 9.69 -1.02 -1.54
CA ARG A 6 9.42 -0.16 -2.68
C ARG A 6 8.06 0.50 -2.52
N GLU A 7 7.90 1.61 -3.19
CA GLU A 7 6.62 2.32 -3.19
C GLU A 7 5.79 1.86 -4.36
N ALA A 8 4.49 1.76 -4.11
CA ALA A 8 3.50 1.43 -5.13
C ALA A 8 2.36 2.42 -5.04
N ILE A 9 1.50 2.41 -6.05
CA ILE A 9 0.36 3.31 -6.11
C ILE A 9 -0.90 2.47 -6.09
N ALA A 10 -1.81 2.79 -5.18
CA ALA A 10 -3.08 2.09 -5.10
C ALA A 10 -3.91 2.42 -6.35
N LEU A 11 -4.43 1.38 -6.99
CA LEU A 11 -5.31 1.53 -8.13
C LEU A 11 -6.77 1.51 -7.72
N THR A 12 -7.06 0.82 -6.62
CA THR A 12 -8.40 0.72 -6.06
C THR A 12 -8.28 0.93 -4.55
N SER A 13 -9.41 0.91 -3.87
CA SER A 13 -9.40 0.95 -2.41
C SER A 13 -8.76 -0.33 -1.87
N VAL A 14 -7.93 -0.19 -0.85
CA VAL A 14 -7.24 -1.31 -0.22
C VAL A 14 -7.38 -1.14 1.28
N SER A 15 -7.65 -2.23 1.99
CA SER A 15 -7.73 -2.20 3.45
C SER A 15 -7.17 -3.49 4.00
N ALA A 16 -7.12 -3.59 5.34
CA ALA A 16 -6.65 -4.82 5.97
C ALA A 16 -7.63 -5.96 5.77
N GLU A 17 -8.91 -5.64 5.62
CA GLU A 17 -9.96 -6.64 5.45
C GLU A 17 -10.33 -6.89 4.01
N ALA A 18 -9.96 -5.99 3.10
CA ALA A 18 -10.37 -6.09 1.71
C ALA A 18 -9.18 -5.90 0.79
N THR A 19 -8.91 -6.92 0.01
CA THR A 19 -7.82 -6.89 -0.97
C THR A 19 -8.17 -5.93 -2.10
N GLY A 20 -7.20 -5.14 -2.52
CA GLY A 20 -7.35 -4.27 -3.67
C GLY A 20 -6.19 -4.46 -4.61
N ARG A 21 -5.94 -3.48 -5.46
CA ARG A 21 -4.88 -3.53 -6.47
C ARG A 21 -3.96 -2.34 -6.32
N VAL A 22 -2.68 -2.60 -6.48
CA VAL A 22 -1.66 -1.55 -6.52
C VAL A 22 -0.80 -1.77 -7.75
N ARG A 23 -0.12 -0.71 -8.18
CA ARG A 23 0.81 -0.79 -9.31
C ARG A 23 2.22 -0.55 -8.80
N LEU A 24 3.10 -1.48 -9.13
CA LEU A 24 4.52 -1.42 -8.76
C LEU A 24 5.33 -1.63 -10.03
N ASP A 25 6.09 -0.60 -10.42
CA ASP A 25 6.94 -0.68 -11.61
C ASP A 25 6.15 -1.11 -12.85
N GLY A 26 4.94 -0.57 -13.01
CA GLY A 26 4.12 -0.89 -14.17
C GLY A 26 3.41 -2.22 -14.13
N VAL A 27 3.53 -2.95 -13.03
CA VAL A 27 2.88 -4.25 -12.87
C VAL A 27 1.82 -4.15 -11.79
N ASP A 28 0.63 -4.67 -12.08
CA ASP A 28 -0.48 -4.66 -11.13
C ASP A 28 -0.38 -5.86 -10.22
N TRP A 29 -0.55 -5.61 -8.91
CA TRP A 29 -0.48 -6.65 -7.90
C TRP A 29 -1.72 -6.59 -7.03
N ASN A 30 -2.16 -7.73 -6.53
CA ASN A 30 -3.12 -7.75 -5.43
C ASN A 30 -2.42 -7.28 -4.17
N ALA A 31 -3.12 -6.53 -3.34
CA ALA A 31 -2.50 -5.97 -2.14
C ALA A 31 -3.52 -5.83 -1.03
N ARG A 32 -3.00 -5.84 0.19
CA ARG A 32 -3.80 -5.68 1.39
C ARG A 32 -2.97 -4.88 2.39
N CYS A 33 -3.64 -4.07 3.21
CA CYS A 33 -2.95 -3.32 4.25
C CYS A 33 -2.49 -4.24 5.37
N ALA A 34 -1.31 -3.96 5.91
CA ALA A 34 -0.73 -4.77 6.98
C ALA A 34 -1.43 -4.53 8.32
N THR A 35 -1.85 -3.31 8.56
CA THR A 35 -2.35 -2.90 9.86
C THR A 35 -3.87 -2.72 9.81
N PRO A 36 -4.61 -3.36 10.74
CA PRO A 36 -6.06 -3.13 10.82
C PRO A 36 -6.36 -1.65 11.00
N GLY A 37 -7.36 -1.16 10.29
CA GLY A 37 -7.72 0.24 10.35
C GLY A 37 -7.07 1.10 9.27
N ASP A 38 -5.99 0.63 8.69
CA ASP A 38 -5.37 1.35 7.57
C ASP A 38 -6.15 1.12 6.29
N THR A 39 -6.28 2.16 5.50
CA THR A 39 -6.93 2.08 4.20
C THR A 39 -6.15 2.91 3.20
N LEU A 40 -6.30 2.53 1.93
CA LEU A 40 -5.73 3.28 0.82
C LEU A 40 -6.86 3.63 -0.13
N THR A 41 -6.80 4.85 -0.66
CA THR A 41 -7.73 5.27 -1.72
C THR A 41 -6.98 5.22 -3.05
N PRO A 42 -7.72 5.14 -4.18
CA PRO A 42 -7.06 5.13 -5.49
C PRO A 42 -6.16 6.35 -5.66
N GLY A 43 -4.94 6.10 -6.15
CA GLY A 43 -3.95 7.13 -6.34
C GLY A 43 -3.04 7.37 -5.15
N GLN A 44 -3.32 6.75 -4.03
CA GLN A 44 -2.51 6.94 -2.82
C GLN A 44 -1.26 6.09 -2.89
N SER A 45 -0.14 6.65 -2.43
CA SER A 45 1.12 5.90 -2.37
C SER A 45 1.14 4.97 -1.18
N CYS A 46 1.79 3.83 -1.36
CA CYS A 46 1.97 2.87 -0.28
C CYS A 46 3.34 2.23 -0.42
N ARG A 47 3.77 1.57 0.65
CA ARG A 47 5.06 0.89 0.68
C ARG A 47 4.83 -0.59 0.91
N VAL A 48 5.59 -1.42 0.20
CA VAL A 48 5.48 -2.87 0.33
C VAL A 48 6.23 -3.30 1.58
N ALA A 49 5.50 -3.88 2.53
CA ALA A 49 6.07 -4.36 3.78
C ALA A 49 6.42 -5.85 3.70
N GLU A 50 5.59 -6.65 3.03
CA GLU A 50 5.81 -8.08 2.89
C GLU A 50 5.25 -8.55 1.56
N ILE A 51 5.72 -9.71 1.12
CA ILE A 51 5.22 -10.36 -0.09
C ILE A 51 4.80 -11.76 0.29
N HIS A 52 3.54 -12.09 0.03
CA HIS A 52 3.01 -13.41 0.27
C HIS A 52 2.51 -13.99 -1.05
N SER A 53 3.39 -14.72 -1.73
CA SER A 53 3.08 -15.28 -3.04
C SER A 53 2.80 -14.15 -4.03
N THR A 54 1.57 -13.99 -4.50
CA THR A 54 1.22 -12.92 -5.41
C THR A 54 0.51 -11.76 -4.71
N LEU A 55 0.44 -11.79 -3.38
CA LEU A 55 -0.22 -10.76 -2.59
C LEU A 55 0.82 -9.90 -1.90
N LEU A 56 0.74 -8.60 -2.10
CA LEU A 56 1.61 -7.65 -1.40
C LEU A 56 0.93 -7.18 -0.13
N ILE A 57 1.68 -7.14 0.96
CA ILE A 57 1.22 -6.54 2.20
C ILE A 57 1.83 -5.15 2.26
N VAL A 58 0.99 -4.13 2.30
CA VAL A 58 1.45 -2.75 2.10
C VAL A 58 1.05 -1.88 3.27
N GLU A 59 1.73 -0.75 3.39
CA GLU A 59 1.46 0.27 4.40
C GLU A 59 1.27 1.60 3.70
N PRO A 60 0.38 2.47 4.20
CA PRO A 60 0.26 3.81 3.66
C PRO A 60 1.56 4.58 3.86
N VAL A 61 1.92 5.38 2.85
CA VAL A 61 3.06 6.27 2.97
C VAL A 61 2.53 7.61 3.47
N LEU A 62 3.03 8.05 4.62
CA LEU A 62 2.61 9.33 5.19
C LEU A 62 3.31 10.46 4.46
N THR A 63 2.52 11.47 4.07
CA THR A 63 3.08 12.64 3.44
C THR A 63 3.61 13.58 4.50
N GLU A 64 4.40 14.54 4.07
CA GLU A 64 4.89 15.56 4.98
C GLU A 64 3.74 16.31 5.64
N THR A 65 2.71 16.62 4.88
CA THR A 65 1.55 17.33 5.40
C THR A 65 0.82 16.50 6.46
N ALA A 66 0.63 15.20 6.19
CA ALA A 66 -0.04 14.34 7.15
C ALA A 66 0.78 14.21 8.43
N ARG A 67 2.08 14.17 8.29
CA ARG A 67 2.96 14.05 9.45
C ARG A 67 2.85 15.29 10.34
N ARG A 68 2.78 16.46 9.72
CA ARG A 68 2.61 17.70 10.48
C ARG A 68 1.27 17.76 11.17
N ALA A 69 0.24 17.29 10.48
CA ALA A 69 -1.09 17.31 11.06
C ALA A 69 -1.20 16.40 12.28
N ALA A 70 -0.35 15.39 12.36
CA ALA A 70 -0.36 14.47 13.48
C ALA A 70 0.21 15.09 14.75
N HIS A 71 0.86 16.21 14.63
CA HIS A 71 1.37 16.93 15.79
C HIS A 71 0.36 17.95 16.25
#